data_496e76bacdb4f5a95bbed39c9a822307
#
_entry.id   496e76bacdb4f5a95bbed39c9a822307
#
_cell.length_a   1.000
_cell.length_b   1.000
_cell.length_c   1.000
_cell.angle_alpha   90.00
_cell.angle_beta   90.00
_cell.angle_gamma   90.00
#
_symmetry.space_group_name_H-M   'P 1'
#
loop_
_entity.id
_entity.type
_entity.pdbx_description
1 polymer ?
#
loop_
_entity_poly.entity_id
_entity_poly.type
_entity_poly.pdbx_seq_one_letter_code
_entity_poly.pdbx_strand_id
1 'polypeptide(L)'
;MWAEGQDTGISLGVMLCVVLLTGLARVLVRRHVRSTFVRVFTAELLGTFQQCCCSHELQVLSELGPDNPSWTLTIIYFLSLVHGLTLVGAVSNPCGVLEQLALEQMPLWLGLLKILAQLLSSGLSRTVMMWVWSLGISRRHAAERALRCASPMHLALPEAFLVEMLCSFIFHSTVMHFQDVRLKFRVHMQAALITFLVFSGGNLTGAMFNPALALSLHFQCFHELFFSYLIVYCLAPSLGIMLMVLMFIHFLPWLHNMNRINKNE
;
A
#
# COMPACT_ATOMS: atom_id res chain seq x y z
N MET A 1 3.80 -19.73 -24.27
CA MET A 1 2.74 -18.80 -24.75
C MET A 1 1.34 -19.22 -24.28
N TRP A 2 0.76 -20.40 -24.63
CA TRP A 2 -0.59 -20.78 -24.12
C TRP A 2 -0.64 -21.01 -22.61
N ALA A 3 0.37 -21.66 -22.02
CA ALA A 3 0.43 -21.92 -20.59
C ALA A 3 0.61 -20.66 -19.76
N GLU A 4 1.38 -19.69 -20.22
CA GLU A 4 1.60 -18.40 -19.55
C GLU A 4 0.33 -17.54 -19.58
N GLY A 5 -0.42 -17.54 -20.69
CA GLY A 5 -1.70 -16.87 -20.79
C GLY A 5 -2.74 -17.44 -19.81
N GLN A 6 -2.72 -18.76 -19.59
CA GLN A 6 -3.59 -19.43 -18.63
C GLN A 6 -3.24 -19.03 -17.19
N ASP A 7 -1.96 -19.07 -16.81
CA ASP A 7 -1.50 -18.67 -15.47
C ASP A 7 -1.82 -17.20 -15.17
N THR A 8 -1.61 -16.32 -16.15
CA THR A 8 -2.01 -14.90 -16.06
C THR A 8 -3.53 -14.75 -15.83
N GLY A 9 -4.34 -15.48 -16.60
CA GLY A 9 -5.80 -15.47 -16.46
C GLY A 9 -6.25 -15.94 -15.07
N ILE A 10 -5.60 -16.93 -14.49
CA ILE A 10 -5.89 -17.43 -13.15
C ILE A 10 -5.57 -16.35 -12.09
N SER A 11 -4.40 -15.74 -12.13
CA SER A 11 -4.03 -14.69 -11.18
C SER A 11 -4.97 -13.47 -11.26
N LEU A 12 -5.32 -13.03 -12.47
CA LEU A 12 -6.32 -11.96 -12.66
C LEU A 12 -7.70 -12.38 -12.14
N GLY A 13 -8.09 -13.63 -12.32
CA GLY A 13 -9.32 -14.21 -11.78
C GLY A 13 -9.35 -14.22 -10.25
N VAL A 14 -8.24 -14.59 -9.60
CA VAL A 14 -8.09 -14.53 -8.13
C VAL A 14 -8.21 -13.09 -7.64
N MET A 15 -7.52 -12.14 -8.27
CA MET A 15 -7.63 -10.72 -7.91
C MET A 15 -9.08 -10.22 -8.03
N LEU A 16 -9.76 -10.55 -9.13
CA LEU A 16 -11.16 -10.17 -9.33
C LEU A 16 -12.08 -10.77 -8.26
N CYS A 17 -11.92 -12.05 -7.93
CA CYS A 17 -12.66 -12.69 -6.85
C CYS A 17 -12.44 -12.00 -5.51
N VAL A 18 -11.20 -11.66 -5.16
CA VAL A 18 -10.87 -10.93 -3.93
C VAL A 18 -11.57 -9.57 -3.89
N VAL A 19 -11.52 -8.79 -4.98
CA VAL A 19 -12.16 -7.47 -5.08
C VAL A 19 -13.67 -7.58 -4.92
N LEU A 20 -14.32 -8.55 -5.58
CA LEU A 20 -15.76 -8.75 -5.53
C LEU A 20 -16.21 -9.21 -4.14
N LEU A 21 -15.54 -10.20 -3.55
CA LEU A 21 -15.90 -10.74 -2.23
C LEU A 21 -15.73 -9.72 -1.11
N THR A 22 -14.60 -9.00 -1.10
CA THR A 22 -14.36 -7.93 -0.10
C THR A 22 -15.30 -6.75 -0.33
N GLY A 23 -15.62 -6.41 -1.59
CA GLY A 23 -16.59 -5.39 -1.95
C GLY A 23 -17.98 -5.74 -1.43
N LEU A 24 -18.44 -6.97 -1.66
CA LEU A 24 -19.72 -7.48 -1.13
C LEU A 24 -19.75 -7.45 0.40
N ALA A 25 -18.68 -7.95 1.05
CA ALA A 25 -18.59 -7.94 2.51
C ALA A 25 -18.69 -6.52 3.08
N ARG A 26 -18.01 -5.52 2.47
CA ARG A 26 -18.12 -4.10 2.88
C ARG A 26 -19.54 -3.56 2.72
N VAL A 27 -20.24 -3.91 1.63
CA VAL A 27 -21.65 -3.51 1.43
C VAL A 27 -22.54 -4.13 2.49
N LEU A 28 -22.37 -5.42 2.79
CA LEU A 28 -23.16 -6.12 3.82
C LEU A 28 -22.91 -5.51 5.21
N VAL A 29 -21.64 -5.25 5.57
CA VAL A 29 -21.30 -4.59 6.84
C VAL A 29 -21.94 -3.21 6.93
N ARG A 30 -21.88 -2.39 5.87
CA ARG A 30 -22.53 -1.05 5.87
C ARG A 30 -24.03 -1.14 6.07
N ARG A 31 -24.71 -2.16 5.53
CA ARG A 31 -26.16 -2.33 5.61
C ARG A 31 -26.62 -2.87 6.95
N HIS A 32 -25.90 -3.85 7.52
CA HIS A 32 -26.38 -4.63 8.66
C HIS A 32 -25.74 -4.26 9.99
N VAL A 33 -24.51 -3.72 9.98
CA VAL A 33 -23.79 -3.37 11.22
C VAL A 33 -24.09 -1.91 11.60
N ARG A 34 -24.68 -1.69 12.79
CA ARG A 34 -24.97 -0.34 13.31
C ARG A 34 -23.80 0.30 14.02
N SER A 35 -22.94 -0.49 14.66
CA SER A 35 -21.77 0.01 15.39
C SER A 35 -20.75 0.68 14.48
N THR A 36 -20.48 1.95 14.70
CA THR A 36 -19.47 2.72 13.96
C THR A 36 -18.08 2.13 14.15
N PHE A 37 -17.76 1.69 15.37
CA PHE A 37 -16.49 1.02 15.68
C PHE A 37 -16.27 -0.21 14.79
N VAL A 38 -17.24 -1.12 14.74
CA VAL A 38 -17.15 -2.35 13.92
C VAL A 38 -17.10 -2.01 12.45
N ARG A 39 -17.85 -1.00 11.98
CA ARG A 39 -17.81 -0.56 10.57
C ARG A 39 -16.45 -0.03 10.16
N VAL A 40 -15.81 0.80 10.99
CA VAL A 40 -14.48 1.33 10.70
C VAL A 40 -13.43 0.23 10.73
N PHE A 41 -13.45 -0.61 11.77
CA PHE A 41 -12.52 -1.73 11.89
C PHE A 41 -12.60 -2.68 10.68
N THR A 42 -13.81 -3.11 10.31
CA THR A 42 -14.01 -4.03 9.18
C THR A 42 -13.73 -3.38 7.83
N ALA A 43 -13.96 -2.07 7.68
CA ALA A 43 -13.59 -1.36 6.45
C ALA A 43 -12.08 -1.37 6.23
N GLU A 44 -11.29 -1.06 7.27
CA GLU A 44 -9.83 -1.12 7.21
C GLU A 44 -9.31 -2.54 7.01
N LEU A 45 -9.87 -3.51 7.75
CA LEU A 45 -9.48 -4.91 7.63
C LEU A 45 -9.72 -5.44 6.21
N LEU A 46 -10.92 -5.27 5.67
CA LEU A 46 -11.27 -5.73 4.32
C LEU A 46 -10.54 -4.94 3.22
N GLY A 47 -10.30 -3.64 3.44
CA GLY A 47 -9.55 -2.80 2.49
C GLY A 47 -8.09 -3.25 2.38
N THR A 48 -7.42 -3.40 3.51
CA THR A 48 -6.03 -3.87 3.56
C THR A 48 -5.91 -5.31 3.07
N PHE A 49 -6.87 -6.18 3.41
CA PHE A 49 -6.94 -7.55 2.91
C PHE A 49 -7.00 -7.59 1.37
N GLN A 50 -7.90 -6.80 0.77
CA GLN A 50 -7.98 -6.69 -0.68
C GLN A 50 -6.66 -6.25 -1.29
N GLN A 51 -6.06 -5.19 -0.76
CA GLN A 51 -4.81 -4.64 -1.27
C GLN A 51 -3.68 -5.68 -1.17
N CYS A 52 -3.51 -6.31 -0.03
CA CYS A 52 -2.45 -7.29 0.20
C CYS A 52 -2.63 -8.55 -0.66
N CYS A 53 -3.84 -9.14 -0.73
CA CYS A 53 -4.08 -10.32 -1.56
C CYS A 53 -3.83 -10.05 -3.04
N CYS A 54 -4.30 -8.91 -3.56
CA CYS A 54 -4.04 -8.53 -4.94
C CYS A 54 -2.55 -8.29 -5.20
N SER A 55 -1.82 -7.74 -4.23
CA SER A 55 -0.37 -7.53 -4.36
C SER A 55 0.42 -8.83 -4.32
N HIS A 56 -0.02 -9.86 -3.58
CA HIS A 56 0.57 -11.19 -3.66
C HIS A 56 0.45 -11.79 -5.07
N GLU A 57 -0.72 -11.69 -5.71
CA GLU A 57 -0.90 -12.15 -7.10
C GLU A 57 -0.11 -11.30 -8.10
N LEU A 58 -0.02 -9.99 -7.86
CA LEU A 58 0.80 -9.11 -8.68
C LEU A 58 2.28 -9.50 -8.62
N GLN A 59 2.79 -9.90 -7.46
CA GLN A 59 4.15 -10.40 -7.33
C GLN A 59 4.38 -11.67 -8.15
N VAL A 60 3.42 -12.62 -8.15
CA VAL A 60 3.46 -13.80 -9.01
C VAL A 60 3.47 -13.41 -10.49
N LEU A 61 2.66 -12.43 -10.89
CA LEU A 61 2.59 -11.95 -12.27
C LEU A 61 3.85 -11.22 -12.72
N SER A 62 4.52 -10.48 -11.84
CA SER A 62 5.77 -9.78 -12.16
C SER A 62 6.90 -10.72 -12.54
N GLU A 63 6.89 -11.95 -12.02
CA GLU A 63 7.85 -12.99 -12.33
C GLU A 63 7.59 -13.69 -13.69
N LEU A 64 6.37 -13.53 -14.27
CA LEU A 64 5.99 -14.10 -15.57
C LEU A 64 6.59 -13.34 -16.76
N GLY A 65 6.94 -12.08 -16.57
CA GLY A 65 7.42 -11.22 -17.64
C GLY A 65 8.68 -10.43 -17.24
N PRO A 66 9.79 -11.10 -16.81
CA PRO A 66 10.99 -10.38 -16.42
C PRO A 66 11.54 -9.49 -17.54
N ASP A 67 11.29 -9.89 -18.81
CA ASP A 67 11.74 -9.17 -20.01
C ASP A 67 10.76 -8.07 -20.46
N ASN A 68 9.58 -7.94 -19.83
CA ASN A 68 8.57 -6.96 -20.23
C ASN A 68 8.01 -6.18 -19.03
N PRO A 69 8.79 -5.23 -18.45
CA PRO A 69 8.37 -4.41 -17.32
C PRO A 69 7.11 -3.58 -17.60
N SER A 70 6.84 -3.25 -18.86
CA SER A 70 5.64 -2.48 -19.27
C SER A 70 4.35 -3.18 -18.92
N TRP A 71 4.31 -4.51 -19.00
CA TRP A 71 3.14 -5.31 -18.64
C TRP A 71 2.81 -5.21 -17.15
N THR A 72 3.80 -5.44 -16.30
CA THR A 72 3.65 -5.34 -14.84
C THR A 72 3.21 -3.94 -14.42
N LEU A 73 3.84 -2.89 -14.98
CA LEU A 73 3.46 -1.49 -14.70
C LEU A 73 2.03 -1.17 -15.13
N THR A 74 1.59 -1.73 -16.26
CA THR A 74 0.19 -1.59 -16.72
C THR A 74 -0.78 -2.21 -15.71
N ILE A 75 -0.50 -3.41 -15.21
CA ILE A 75 -1.34 -4.05 -14.18
C ILE A 75 -1.33 -3.23 -12.88
N ILE A 76 -0.17 -2.73 -12.44
CA ILE A 76 -0.05 -1.86 -11.26
C ILE A 76 -0.96 -0.64 -11.40
N TYR A 77 -0.94 0.03 -12.55
CA TYR A 77 -1.79 1.20 -12.80
C TYR A 77 -3.27 0.86 -12.68
N PHE A 78 -3.74 -0.18 -13.39
CA PHE A 78 -5.14 -0.58 -13.35
C PHE A 78 -5.58 -1.10 -11.98
N LEU A 79 -4.73 -1.87 -11.30
CA LEU A 79 -5.00 -2.35 -9.94
C LEU A 79 -5.10 -1.18 -8.96
N SER A 80 -4.23 -0.18 -9.09
CA SER A 80 -4.29 1.05 -8.27
C SER A 80 -5.57 1.84 -8.54
N LEU A 81 -6.07 1.91 -9.79
CA LEU A 81 -7.38 2.48 -10.10
C LEU A 81 -8.51 1.71 -9.41
N VAL A 82 -8.51 0.38 -9.50
CA VAL A 82 -9.51 -0.48 -8.84
C VAL A 82 -9.50 -0.24 -7.34
N HIS A 83 -8.32 -0.20 -6.71
CA HIS A 83 -8.20 0.11 -5.28
C HIS A 83 -8.72 1.51 -4.96
N GLY A 84 -8.32 2.53 -5.69
CA GLY A 84 -8.77 3.91 -5.48
C GLY A 84 -10.29 4.09 -5.61
N LEU A 85 -10.94 3.30 -6.47
CA LEU A 85 -12.39 3.34 -6.67
C LEU A 85 -13.17 2.45 -5.68
N THR A 86 -12.59 1.35 -5.20
CA THR A 86 -13.30 0.36 -4.38
C THR A 86 -13.02 0.51 -2.89
N LEU A 87 -11.86 1.01 -2.47
CA LEU A 87 -11.45 1.12 -1.05
C LEU A 87 -11.92 2.41 -0.37
N VAL A 88 -13.00 3.01 -0.85
CA VAL A 88 -13.54 4.26 -0.26
C VAL A 88 -13.87 4.06 1.22
N GLY A 89 -13.24 4.88 2.08
CA GLY A 89 -13.40 4.86 3.52
C GLY A 89 -12.42 3.96 4.29
N ALA A 90 -11.52 3.26 3.58
CA ALA A 90 -10.36 2.59 4.17
C ALA A 90 -9.08 3.32 3.76
N VAL A 91 -8.12 3.39 4.67
CA VAL A 91 -6.77 3.99 4.42
C VAL A 91 -5.83 2.90 3.91
N SER A 92 -5.92 1.69 4.48
CA SER A 92 -5.16 0.49 4.11
C SER A 92 -3.62 0.65 4.15
N ASN A 93 -3.14 1.68 4.84
CA ASN A 93 -1.73 1.99 5.01
C ASN A 93 -1.53 2.64 6.38
N PRO A 94 -0.72 2.06 7.30
CA PRO A 94 -0.41 2.68 8.59
C PRO A 94 0.16 4.09 8.45
N CYS A 95 0.96 4.35 7.42
CA CYS A 95 1.51 5.66 7.12
C CYS A 95 0.41 6.68 6.81
N GLY A 96 -0.61 6.34 6.04
CA GLY A 96 -1.75 7.21 5.81
C GLY A 96 -2.58 7.48 7.08
N VAL A 97 -2.59 6.54 8.03
CA VAL A 97 -3.20 6.78 9.36
C VAL A 97 -2.34 7.76 10.16
N LEU A 98 -1.02 7.63 10.13
CA LEU A 98 -0.10 8.58 10.78
C LEU A 98 -0.25 9.99 10.20
N GLU A 99 -0.42 10.12 8.88
CA GLU A 99 -0.73 11.40 8.23
C GLU A 99 -2.00 12.02 8.82
N GLN A 100 -3.11 11.26 8.86
CA GLN A 100 -4.38 11.76 9.38
C GLN A 100 -4.32 12.11 10.88
N LEU A 101 -3.50 11.40 11.67
CA LEU A 101 -3.23 11.74 13.07
C LEU A 101 -2.40 13.02 13.20
N ALA A 102 -1.35 13.16 12.41
CA ALA A 102 -0.48 14.34 12.43
C ALA A 102 -1.19 15.61 11.96
N LEU A 103 -2.19 15.48 11.07
CA LEU A 103 -3.06 16.57 10.61
C LEU A 103 -4.31 16.75 11.48
N GLU A 104 -4.39 16.08 12.64
CA GLU A 104 -5.51 16.15 13.60
C GLU A 104 -6.89 15.82 12.97
N GLN A 105 -6.91 15.03 11.90
CA GLN A 105 -8.14 14.65 11.20
C GLN A 105 -8.92 13.53 11.92
N MET A 106 -8.30 12.87 12.90
CA MET A 106 -8.93 11.82 13.71
C MET A 106 -8.32 11.73 15.11
N PRO A 107 -9.06 11.22 16.11
CA PRO A 107 -8.54 10.96 17.44
C PRO A 107 -7.60 9.73 17.45
N LEU A 108 -6.63 9.73 18.37
CA LEU A 108 -5.60 8.70 18.49
C LEU A 108 -6.16 7.28 18.60
N TRP A 109 -7.21 7.07 19.41
CA TRP A 109 -7.82 5.74 19.57
C TRP A 109 -8.35 5.15 18.27
N LEU A 110 -8.87 6.00 17.38
CA LEU A 110 -9.38 5.59 16.07
C LEU A 110 -8.22 5.23 15.13
N GLY A 111 -7.14 6.01 15.17
CA GLY A 111 -5.91 5.69 14.43
C GLY A 111 -5.31 4.35 14.86
N LEU A 112 -5.20 4.11 16.17
CA LEU A 112 -4.71 2.83 16.70
C LEU A 112 -5.60 1.64 16.27
N LEU A 113 -6.94 1.83 16.29
CA LEU A 113 -7.88 0.82 15.82
C LEU A 113 -7.68 0.47 14.34
N LYS A 114 -7.48 1.48 13.49
CA LYS A 114 -7.21 1.29 12.06
C LYS A 114 -5.88 0.56 11.83
N ILE A 115 -4.80 0.98 12.49
CA ILE A 115 -3.50 0.31 12.38
C ILE A 115 -3.60 -1.16 12.82
N LEU A 116 -4.29 -1.45 13.94
CA LEU A 116 -4.51 -2.82 14.38
C LEU A 116 -5.23 -3.66 13.32
N ALA A 117 -6.32 -3.12 12.74
CA ALA A 117 -7.05 -3.79 11.66
C ALA A 117 -6.16 -4.08 10.45
N GLN A 118 -5.30 -3.14 10.07
CA GLN A 118 -4.37 -3.25 8.94
C GLN A 118 -3.30 -4.34 9.20
N LEU A 119 -2.70 -4.37 10.40
CA LEU A 119 -1.71 -5.38 10.78
C LEU A 119 -2.31 -6.79 10.85
N LEU A 120 -3.49 -6.94 11.44
CA LEU A 120 -4.21 -8.22 11.45
C LEU A 120 -4.54 -8.69 10.02
N SER A 121 -4.93 -7.75 9.17
CA SER A 121 -5.22 -8.02 7.77
C SER A 121 -4.00 -8.47 6.98
N SER A 122 -2.82 -7.91 7.27
CA SER A 122 -1.56 -8.31 6.63
C SER A 122 -1.23 -9.80 6.88
N GLY A 123 -1.38 -10.26 8.13
CA GLY A 123 -1.21 -11.67 8.46
C GLY A 123 -2.29 -12.58 7.84
N LEU A 124 -3.55 -12.12 7.89
CA LEU A 124 -4.68 -12.87 7.32
C LEU A 124 -4.57 -13.02 5.81
N SER A 125 -4.24 -11.95 5.09
CA SER A 125 -4.07 -11.99 3.62
C SER A 125 -2.98 -12.97 3.20
N ARG A 126 -1.84 -12.94 3.88
CA ARG A 126 -0.76 -13.90 3.66
C ARG A 126 -1.23 -15.34 3.84
N THR A 127 -1.89 -15.63 4.97
CA THR A 127 -2.39 -16.99 5.28
C THR A 127 -3.38 -17.47 4.23
N VAL A 128 -4.32 -16.61 3.82
CA VAL A 128 -5.31 -16.95 2.79
C VAL A 128 -4.64 -17.17 1.44
N MET A 129 -3.67 -16.33 1.04
CA MET A 129 -2.98 -16.50 -0.24
C MET A 129 -2.12 -17.76 -0.27
N MET A 130 -1.45 -18.11 0.82
CA MET A 130 -0.75 -19.41 0.94
C MET A 130 -1.71 -20.59 0.76
N TRP A 131 -2.90 -20.51 1.36
CA TRP A 131 -3.93 -21.54 1.19
C TRP A 131 -4.42 -21.60 -0.27
N VAL A 132 -4.72 -20.48 -0.92
CA VAL A 132 -5.11 -20.41 -2.34
C VAL A 132 -4.03 -21.01 -3.23
N TRP A 133 -2.76 -20.69 -2.97
CA TRP A 133 -1.64 -21.23 -3.75
C TRP A 133 -1.42 -22.73 -3.51
N SER A 134 -1.72 -23.24 -2.32
CA SER A 134 -1.66 -24.68 -2.04
C SER A 134 -2.69 -25.52 -2.82
N LEU A 135 -3.73 -24.88 -3.38
CA LEU A 135 -4.69 -25.56 -4.26
C LEU A 135 -4.10 -25.93 -5.63
N GLY A 136 -2.92 -25.39 -5.98
CA GLY A 136 -2.21 -25.73 -7.21
C GLY A 136 -2.96 -25.37 -8.51
N ILE A 137 -3.85 -24.34 -8.47
CA ILE A 137 -4.68 -23.94 -9.61
C ILE A 137 -3.81 -23.39 -10.76
N SER A 138 -2.72 -22.70 -10.42
CA SER A 138 -1.71 -22.20 -11.36
C SER A 138 -0.37 -22.90 -11.08
N ARG A 139 0.41 -23.13 -12.13
CA ARG A 139 1.78 -23.67 -12.00
C ARG A 139 2.72 -22.70 -11.25
N ARG A 140 2.37 -21.44 -11.21
CA ARG A 140 3.12 -20.37 -10.52
C ARG A 140 2.76 -20.23 -9.05
N HIS A 141 1.64 -20.82 -8.65
CA HIS A 141 1.21 -20.85 -7.26
C HIS A 141 2.04 -21.88 -6.49
N ALA A 142 3.11 -21.42 -5.86
CA ALA A 142 3.97 -22.24 -5.02
C ALA A 142 3.91 -21.71 -3.58
N ALA A 143 3.15 -22.39 -2.71
CA ALA A 143 3.02 -22.03 -1.29
C ALA A 143 4.38 -21.93 -0.57
N GLU A 144 5.36 -22.71 -1.01
CA GLU A 144 6.73 -22.69 -0.46
C GLU A 144 7.46 -21.36 -0.64
N ARG A 145 7.08 -20.54 -1.65
CA ARG A 145 7.68 -19.21 -1.86
C ARG A 145 7.41 -18.29 -0.69
N ALA A 146 6.22 -18.36 -0.12
CA ALA A 146 5.85 -17.54 1.04
C ALA A 146 6.60 -17.96 2.32
N LEU A 147 7.27 -19.11 2.34
CA LEU A 147 8.05 -19.62 3.47
C LEU A 147 9.52 -19.19 3.44
N ARG A 148 9.99 -18.57 2.34
CA ARG A 148 11.38 -18.11 2.19
C ARG A 148 11.42 -16.58 2.17
N CYS A 149 12.47 -16.00 2.76
CA CYS A 149 12.73 -14.57 2.59
C CYS A 149 13.28 -14.31 1.18
N ALA A 150 12.43 -13.77 0.30
CA ALA A 150 12.86 -13.16 -0.96
C ALA A 150 12.84 -11.64 -0.73
N SER A 151 13.99 -11.11 -0.32
CA SER A 151 14.09 -9.68 0.00
C SER A 151 14.06 -8.85 -1.28
N PRO A 152 13.18 -7.83 -1.39
CA PRO A 152 13.20 -6.88 -2.49
C PRO A 152 14.25 -5.78 -2.28
N MET A 153 14.97 -5.80 -1.16
CA MET A 153 15.98 -4.81 -0.81
C MET A 153 17.30 -5.17 -1.49
N HIS A 154 17.65 -4.46 -2.56
CA HIS A 154 18.88 -4.65 -3.33
C HIS A 154 19.93 -3.57 -3.05
N LEU A 155 19.65 -2.65 -2.14
CA LEU A 155 20.51 -1.55 -1.72
C LEU A 155 21.07 -1.77 -0.31
N ALA A 156 22.12 -1.06 0.05
CA ALA A 156 22.57 -0.96 1.43
C ALA A 156 21.50 -0.29 2.30
N LEU A 157 21.49 -0.59 3.61
CA LEU A 157 20.45 -0.17 4.54
C LEU A 157 20.17 1.36 4.53
N PRO A 158 21.19 2.26 4.51
CA PRO A 158 20.93 3.71 4.47
C PRO A 158 20.27 4.16 3.16
N GLU A 159 20.69 3.58 2.04
CA GLU A 159 20.14 3.90 0.70
C GLU A 159 18.69 3.41 0.59
N ALA A 160 18.41 2.17 1.03
CA ALA A 160 17.07 1.61 1.06
C ALA A 160 16.13 2.46 1.95
N PHE A 161 16.63 2.91 3.09
CA PHE A 161 15.92 3.82 3.98
C PHE A 161 15.53 5.13 3.27
N LEU A 162 16.46 5.76 2.56
CA LEU A 162 16.20 7.00 1.84
C LEU A 162 15.17 6.80 0.71
N VAL A 163 15.25 5.70 -0.03
CA VAL A 163 14.29 5.40 -1.09
C VAL A 163 12.87 5.28 -0.54
N GLU A 164 12.64 4.47 0.50
CA GLU A 164 11.31 4.29 1.10
C GLU A 164 10.79 5.57 1.76
N MET A 165 11.66 6.35 2.42
CA MET A 165 11.32 7.65 2.98
C MET A 165 10.88 8.64 1.90
N LEU A 166 11.62 8.74 0.79
CA LEU A 166 11.30 9.63 -0.32
C LEU A 166 10.02 9.18 -1.05
N CYS A 167 9.83 7.89 -1.29
CA CYS A 167 8.60 7.35 -1.88
C CYS A 167 7.38 7.73 -1.03
N SER A 168 7.46 7.56 0.28
CA SER A 168 6.41 7.93 1.22
C SER A 168 6.16 9.45 1.22
N PHE A 169 7.22 10.25 1.30
CA PHE A 169 7.12 11.73 1.25
C PHE A 169 6.42 12.20 -0.03
N ILE A 170 6.86 11.72 -1.19
CA ILE A 170 6.30 12.13 -2.50
C ILE A 170 4.84 11.69 -2.61
N PHE A 171 4.53 10.43 -2.23
CA PHE A 171 3.17 9.90 -2.29
C PHE A 171 2.21 10.73 -1.41
N HIS A 172 2.53 10.90 -0.14
CA HIS A 172 1.65 11.60 0.81
C HIS A 172 1.56 13.11 0.53
N SER A 173 2.65 13.75 0.09
CA SER A 173 2.62 15.14 -0.38
C SER A 173 1.64 15.31 -1.55
N THR A 174 1.66 14.40 -2.51
CA THR A 174 0.76 14.43 -3.65
C THR A 174 -0.69 14.17 -3.23
N VAL A 175 -0.94 13.17 -2.37
CA VAL A 175 -2.28 12.87 -1.86
C VAL A 175 -2.87 14.08 -1.13
N MET A 176 -2.09 14.75 -0.28
CA MET A 176 -2.50 15.95 0.44
C MET A 176 -2.90 17.09 -0.51
N HIS A 177 -2.11 17.36 -1.55
CA HIS A 177 -2.39 18.46 -2.49
C HIS A 177 -3.58 18.19 -3.41
N PHE A 178 -3.88 16.92 -3.70
CA PHE A 178 -4.98 16.54 -4.59
C PHE A 178 -6.27 16.14 -3.87
N GLN A 179 -6.38 16.31 -2.54
CA GLN A 179 -7.59 15.89 -1.80
C GLN A 179 -8.86 16.64 -2.22
N ASP A 180 -8.75 17.89 -2.66
CA ASP A 180 -9.88 18.72 -3.13
C ASP A 180 -10.24 18.51 -4.60
N VAL A 181 -9.43 17.74 -5.33
CA VAL A 181 -9.67 17.43 -6.75
C VAL A 181 -10.78 16.39 -6.90
N ARG A 182 -11.55 16.47 -7.97
CA ARG A 182 -12.62 15.50 -8.28
C ARG A 182 -12.11 14.06 -8.16
N LEU A 183 -12.87 13.20 -7.49
CA LEU A 183 -12.48 11.81 -7.15
C LEU A 183 -11.91 11.04 -8.35
N LYS A 184 -12.56 11.10 -9.51
CA LYS A 184 -12.09 10.38 -10.71
C LYS A 184 -10.67 10.79 -11.11
N PHE A 185 -10.43 12.10 -11.19
CA PHE A 185 -9.11 12.62 -11.58
C PHE A 185 -8.06 12.30 -10.51
N ARG A 186 -8.40 12.46 -9.21
CA ARG A 186 -7.52 12.13 -8.08
C ARG A 186 -7.08 10.67 -8.11
N VAL A 187 -8.00 9.73 -8.38
CA VAL A 187 -7.68 8.29 -8.46
C VAL A 187 -6.71 8.00 -9.61
N HIS A 188 -6.88 8.63 -10.77
CA HIS A 188 -5.94 8.50 -11.89
C HIS A 188 -4.56 9.06 -11.56
N MET A 189 -4.49 10.22 -10.91
CA MET A 189 -3.22 10.82 -10.48
C MET A 189 -2.49 9.94 -9.47
N GLN A 190 -3.22 9.40 -8.48
CA GLN A 190 -2.66 8.48 -7.50
C GLN A 190 -2.15 7.18 -8.14
N ALA A 191 -2.92 6.60 -9.07
CA ALA A 191 -2.51 5.41 -9.79
C ALA A 191 -1.26 5.64 -10.65
N ALA A 192 -1.19 6.75 -11.37
CA ALA A 192 -0.01 7.14 -12.14
C ALA A 192 1.22 7.35 -11.25
N LEU A 193 1.04 8.01 -10.10
CA LEU A 193 2.11 8.23 -9.14
C LEU A 193 2.61 6.92 -8.55
N ILE A 194 1.73 6.01 -8.10
CA ILE A 194 2.13 4.69 -7.59
C ILE A 194 2.92 3.94 -8.66
N THR A 195 2.43 3.93 -9.90
CA THR A 195 3.12 3.28 -11.02
C THR A 195 4.51 3.88 -11.26
N PHE A 196 4.63 5.20 -11.19
CA PHE A 196 5.92 5.90 -11.32
C PHE A 196 6.88 5.56 -10.17
N LEU A 197 6.40 5.55 -8.91
CA LEU A 197 7.22 5.20 -7.75
C LEU A 197 7.70 3.74 -7.81
N VAL A 198 6.83 2.82 -8.22
CA VAL A 198 7.21 1.42 -8.42
C VAL A 198 8.18 1.25 -9.59
N PHE A 199 8.01 1.99 -10.68
CA PHE A 199 8.98 2.00 -11.78
C PHE A 199 10.37 2.47 -11.32
N SER A 200 10.42 3.53 -10.51
CA SER A 200 11.68 4.15 -10.08
C SER A 200 12.37 3.41 -8.92
N GLY A 201 11.59 2.89 -7.96
CA GLY A 201 12.08 2.31 -6.71
C GLY A 201 11.85 0.81 -6.55
N GLY A 202 11.01 0.20 -7.41
CA GLY A 202 10.62 -1.20 -7.27
C GLY A 202 11.77 -2.19 -7.30
N ASN A 203 12.73 -1.99 -8.19
CA ASN A 203 13.94 -2.81 -8.27
C ASN A 203 14.99 -2.49 -7.20
N LEU A 204 14.79 -1.44 -6.41
CA LEU A 204 15.72 -1.00 -5.36
C LEU A 204 15.30 -1.53 -3.99
N THR A 205 14.01 -1.37 -3.65
CA THR A 205 13.46 -1.70 -2.33
C THR A 205 12.06 -2.35 -2.39
N GLY A 206 11.50 -2.48 -3.58
CA GLY A 206 10.11 -2.85 -3.78
C GLY A 206 9.16 -1.65 -3.80
N ALA A 207 9.63 -0.45 -3.42
CA ALA A 207 8.82 0.79 -3.31
C ALA A 207 7.49 0.54 -2.58
N MET A 208 7.59 0.02 -1.37
CA MET A 208 6.41 -0.42 -0.59
C MET A 208 5.68 0.75 0.06
N PHE A 209 6.41 1.73 0.64
CA PHE A 209 5.94 2.89 1.42
C PHE A 209 4.63 2.64 2.20
N ASN A 210 4.34 1.38 2.50
CA ASN A 210 3.20 0.89 3.26
C ASN A 210 3.64 -0.26 4.18
N PRO A 211 3.79 -0.03 5.48
CA PRO A 211 4.23 -1.06 6.44
C PRO A 211 3.34 -2.32 6.46
N ALA A 212 2.02 -2.16 6.31
CA ALA A 212 1.09 -3.29 6.30
C ALA A 212 1.27 -4.17 5.05
N LEU A 213 1.53 -3.55 3.89
CA LEU A 213 1.80 -4.25 2.66
C LEU A 213 3.16 -4.97 2.73
N ALA A 214 4.21 -4.29 3.19
CA ALA A 214 5.54 -4.87 3.38
C ALA A 214 5.50 -6.08 4.34
N LEU A 215 4.79 -5.96 5.46
CA LEU A 215 4.60 -7.05 6.40
C LEU A 215 3.88 -8.25 5.77
N SER A 216 2.85 -8.01 4.95
CA SER A 216 2.12 -9.09 4.27
C SER A 216 2.98 -9.85 3.27
N LEU A 217 3.65 -9.12 2.37
CA LEU A 217 4.41 -9.71 1.25
C LEU A 217 5.72 -10.34 1.72
N HIS A 218 6.39 -9.73 2.71
CA HIS A 218 7.73 -10.12 3.14
C HIS A 218 7.80 -10.53 4.62
N PHE A 219 6.74 -11.16 5.12
CA PHE A 219 6.64 -11.60 6.52
C PHE A 219 7.86 -12.41 6.97
N GLN A 220 8.35 -13.33 6.14
CA GLN A 220 9.50 -14.15 6.47
C GLN A 220 10.77 -13.33 6.61
N CYS A 221 10.93 -12.30 5.79
CA CYS A 221 12.07 -11.39 5.91
C CYS A 221 11.99 -10.51 7.18
N PHE A 222 10.79 -10.14 7.63
CA PHE A 222 10.63 -9.51 8.94
C PHE A 222 11.04 -10.44 10.08
N HIS A 223 10.83 -11.76 9.94
CA HIS A 223 11.29 -12.72 10.94
C HIS A 223 12.81 -12.88 10.95
N GLU A 224 13.43 -12.95 9.77
CA GLU A 224 14.87 -13.22 9.62
C GLU A 224 15.73 -11.95 9.79
N LEU A 225 15.25 -10.79 9.31
CA LEU A 225 15.97 -9.51 9.23
C LEU A 225 15.19 -8.39 9.93
N PHE A 226 14.65 -8.67 11.09
CA PHE A 226 13.69 -7.82 11.81
C PHE A 226 14.07 -6.33 11.85
N PHE A 227 15.28 -6.02 12.34
CA PHE A 227 15.68 -4.62 12.49
C PHE A 227 15.80 -3.88 11.17
N SER A 228 16.38 -4.51 10.15
CA SER A 228 16.53 -3.89 8.82
C SER A 228 15.16 -3.61 8.19
N TYR A 229 14.22 -4.57 8.29
CA TYR A 229 12.87 -4.41 7.76
C TYR A 229 12.04 -3.39 8.53
N LEU A 230 12.17 -3.35 9.87
CA LEU A 230 11.53 -2.34 10.70
C LEU A 230 12.01 -0.93 10.36
N ILE A 231 13.32 -0.76 10.18
CA ILE A 231 13.92 0.53 9.83
C ILE A 231 13.47 0.97 8.43
N VAL A 232 13.57 0.10 7.42
CA VAL A 232 13.30 0.47 6.02
C VAL A 232 11.81 0.57 5.72
N TYR A 233 10.98 -0.37 6.21
CA TYR A 233 9.57 -0.43 5.79
C TYR A 233 8.57 0.12 6.81
N CYS A 234 9.03 0.45 8.02
CA CYS A 234 8.17 1.10 9.03
C CYS A 234 8.68 2.49 9.40
N LEU A 235 9.94 2.61 9.83
CA LEU A 235 10.49 3.90 10.28
C LEU A 235 10.68 4.87 9.12
N ALA A 236 11.31 4.46 8.02
CA ALA A 236 11.59 5.33 6.89
C ALA A 236 10.32 5.96 6.29
N PRO A 237 9.26 5.20 5.91
CA PRO A 237 8.06 5.81 5.39
C PRO A 237 7.32 6.67 6.43
N SER A 238 7.38 6.34 7.73
CA SER A 238 6.82 7.18 8.78
C SER A 238 7.54 8.53 8.89
N LEU A 239 8.87 8.55 8.77
CA LEU A 239 9.65 9.78 8.74
C LEU A 239 9.39 10.59 7.46
N GLY A 240 9.12 9.95 6.33
CA GLY A 240 8.70 10.61 5.10
C GLY A 240 7.43 11.45 5.31
N ILE A 241 6.46 10.92 6.04
CA ILE A 241 5.24 11.65 6.41
C ILE A 241 5.54 12.80 7.36
N MET A 242 6.31 12.55 8.40
CA MET A 242 6.68 13.62 9.35
C MET A 242 7.40 14.76 8.63
N LEU A 243 8.29 14.46 7.69
CA LEU A 243 8.94 15.45 6.85
C LEU A 243 7.92 16.22 5.98
N MET A 244 6.94 15.55 5.42
CA MET A 244 5.85 16.17 4.66
C MET A 244 5.05 17.15 5.54
N VAL A 245 4.63 16.73 6.73
CA VAL A 245 3.89 17.59 7.68
C VAL A 245 4.74 18.80 8.09
N LEU A 246 6.00 18.58 8.47
CA LEU A 246 6.90 19.67 8.84
C LEU A 246 7.09 20.67 7.69
N MET A 247 7.26 20.20 6.48
CA MET A 247 7.51 21.04 5.32
C MET A 247 6.28 21.85 4.92
N PHE A 248 5.14 21.18 4.72
CA PHE A 248 3.95 21.84 4.14
C PHE A 248 3.04 22.51 5.15
N ILE A 249 2.99 22.05 6.39
CA ILE A 249 2.10 22.60 7.41
C ILE A 249 2.80 23.64 8.27
N HIS A 250 4.11 23.51 8.50
CA HIS A 250 4.83 24.44 9.39
C HIS A 250 5.83 25.33 8.62
N PHE A 251 6.76 24.76 7.87
CA PHE A 251 7.88 25.50 7.29
C PHE A 251 7.46 26.45 6.16
N LEU A 252 6.73 25.97 5.16
CA LEU A 252 6.32 26.82 4.02
C LEU A 252 5.36 27.96 4.42
N PRO A 253 4.34 27.74 5.29
CA PRO A 253 3.53 28.85 5.80
C PRO A 253 4.32 29.86 6.61
N TRP A 254 5.26 29.40 7.45
CA TRP A 254 6.14 30.28 8.19
C TRP A 254 6.99 31.15 7.25
N LEU A 255 7.65 30.56 6.25
CA LEU A 255 8.45 31.26 5.25
C LEU A 255 7.62 32.28 4.47
N HIS A 256 6.38 31.93 4.10
CA HIS A 256 5.47 32.85 3.41
C HIS A 256 5.11 34.07 4.28
N ASN A 257 4.86 33.86 5.56
CA ASN A 257 4.56 34.93 6.50
C ASN A 257 5.75 35.87 6.69
N MET A 258 6.97 35.34 6.82
CA MET A 258 8.20 36.16 6.90
C MET A 258 8.37 37.05 5.67
N ASN A 259 8.15 36.51 4.47
CA ASN A 259 8.26 37.26 3.21
C ASN A 259 7.17 38.36 3.08
N ARG A 260 6.01 38.18 3.70
CA ARG A 260 4.97 39.22 3.74
C ARG A 260 5.33 40.36 4.68
N ILE A 261 5.93 40.06 5.84
CA ILE A 261 6.40 41.09 6.80
C ILE A 261 7.47 41.96 6.16
N ASN A 262 8.51 41.35 5.56
CA ASN A 262 9.63 42.04 4.91
C ASN A 262 9.22 42.89 3.68
N LYS A 263 8.05 42.65 3.09
CA LYS A 263 7.55 43.46 1.94
C LYS A 263 6.72 44.68 2.42
N ASN A 264 6.31 44.69 3.68
CA ASN A 264 5.49 45.76 4.24
C ASN A 264 6.32 46.75 5.09
N GLU A 265 7.64 46.48 5.29
CA GLU A 265 8.67 47.41 5.79
C GLU A 265 9.36 48.11 4.61
#